data_aa4589ce79ff5b002cc7a913567ce4e4
#
_entry.id   aa4589ce79ff5b002cc7a913567ce4e4
#
_cell.length_a   1.000
_cell.length_b   1.000
_cell.length_c   1.000
_cell.angle_alpha   90.00
_cell.angle_beta   90.00
_cell.angle_gamma   90.00
#
_symmetry.space_group_name_H-M   'P 1'
#
loop_
_entity.id
_entity.type
_entity.pdbx_description
1 polymer ?
#
loop_
_entity_poly.entity_id
_entity_poly.type
_entity_poly.pdbx_seq_one_letter_code
_entity_poly.pdbx_strand_id
1 'polypeptide(L)'
;MCDEAVWAPQAAALAGHDCRVATHGLLDSLTLMARKALDEAPPGRLSVAGHSMGGRVALEMQRLAPERVERMALLDTGFAALPAGEAGEREKAFRFGLLATAKSRGMRAMAADWARGMVHPRRLDTPLFESVLDMLERSSVMQFEAQIAALLARRDASAQLPGIGCPTLVLCGAQDGWANVAQHEALQRGIAGSELVVVPDCGHMSTMEQPEAVSAALLRWLAR
;
A
#
# COMPACT_ATOMS: atom_id res chain seq x y z
N MET A 1 2.85 -0.34 8.34
CA MET A 1 2.50 0.64 9.40
C MET A 1 1.00 0.77 9.58
N CYS A 2 0.22 0.69 8.50
CA CYS A 2 -1.23 0.67 8.62
C CYS A 2 -1.72 -0.66 9.19
N ASP A 3 -2.80 -0.61 9.95
CA ASP A 3 -3.57 -1.76 10.41
C ASP A 3 -4.91 -1.86 9.63
N GLU A 4 -5.88 -2.62 10.13
CA GLU A 4 -7.18 -2.78 9.48
C GLU A 4 -7.96 -1.47 9.31
N ALA A 5 -7.65 -0.42 10.09
CA ALA A 5 -8.33 0.87 10.00
C ALA A 5 -8.17 1.50 8.60
N VAL A 6 -7.06 1.24 7.90
CA VAL A 6 -6.86 1.74 6.53
C VAL A 6 -7.91 1.21 5.55
N TRP A 7 -8.51 0.05 5.84
CA TRP A 7 -9.51 -0.63 5.01
C TRP A 7 -10.92 -0.60 5.58
N ALA A 8 -11.13 0.01 6.76
CA ALA A 8 -12.43 -0.04 7.45
C ALA A 8 -13.60 0.45 6.59
N PRO A 9 -13.51 1.57 5.83
CA PRO A 9 -14.59 2.00 4.96
C PRO A 9 -14.89 1.01 3.83
N GLN A 10 -13.84 0.42 3.24
CA GLN A 10 -13.98 -0.54 2.15
C GLN A 10 -14.53 -1.88 2.65
N ALA A 11 -14.09 -2.35 3.81
CA ALA A 11 -14.64 -3.56 4.43
C ALA A 11 -16.16 -3.41 4.69
N ALA A 12 -16.60 -2.24 5.15
CA ALA A 12 -18.01 -1.94 5.32
C ALA A 12 -18.78 -1.91 3.98
N ALA A 13 -18.21 -1.28 2.94
CA ALA A 13 -18.82 -1.22 1.61
C ALA A 13 -18.87 -2.59 0.91
N LEU A 14 -17.96 -3.50 1.26
CA LEU A 14 -17.83 -4.85 0.72
C LEU A 14 -18.40 -5.93 1.66
N ALA A 15 -19.31 -5.60 2.57
CA ALA A 15 -19.84 -6.52 3.59
C ALA A 15 -20.51 -7.80 3.02
N GLY A 16 -20.81 -7.84 1.71
CA GLY A 16 -21.28 -9.05 1.01
C GLY A 16 -20.17 -10.03 0.61
N HIS A 17 -18.89 -9.70 0.88
CA HIS A 17 -17.72 -10.50 0.55
C HIS A 17 -16.95 -10.90 1.82
N ASP A 18 -16.24 -12.08 1.80
CA ASP A 18 -15.32 -12.46 2.87
C ASP A 18 -14.02 -11.64 2.76
N CYS A 19 -14.02 -10.44 3.36
CA CYS A 19 -12.88 -9.55 3.38
C CYS A 19 -11.97 -9.83 4.57
N ARG A 20 -10.69 -10.05 4.31
CA ARG A 20 -9.66 -10.28 5.34
C ARG A 20 -8.49 -9.35 5.15
N VAL A 21 -8.05 -8.71 6.22
CA VAL A 21 -6.87 -7.85 6.21
C VAL A 21 -5.66 -8.64 6.71
N ALA A 22 -4.66 -8.82 5.85
CA ALA A 22 -3.43 -9.53 6.20
C ALA A 22 -2.57 -8.67 7.14
N THR A 23 -2.04 -9.29 8.18
CA THR A 23 -1.09 -8.67 9.11
C THR A 23 0.31 -9.19 8.86
N HIS A 24 1.31 -8.30 8.88
CA HIS A 24 2.68 -8.64 8.53
C HIS A 24 3.61 -8.80 9.76
N GLY A 25 3.16 -8.37 10.94
CA GLY A 25 3.93 -8.47 12.20
C GLY A 25 5.33 -7.87 12.06
N LEU A 26 6.33 -8.62 12.50
CA LEU A 26 7.75 -8.23 12.47
C LEU A 26 8.49 -8.74 11.23
N LEU A 27 7.81 -9.13 10.17
CA LEU A 27 8.46 -9.56 8.94
C LEU A 27 9.19 -8.39 8.26
N ASP A 28 10.42 -8.63 7.88
CA ASP A 28 11.34 -7.65 7.29
C ASP A 28 11.59 -7.87 5.78
N SER A 29 10.74 -8.66 5.15
CA SER A 29 10.80 -8.98 3.72
C SER A 29 9.41 -9.02 3.09
N LEU A 30 9.24 -8.30 1.97
CA LEU A 30 7.98 -8.33 1.20
C LEU A 30 7.63 -9.74 0.73
N THR A 31 8.65 -10.56 0.38
CA THR A 31 8.45 -11.96 0.00
C THR A 31 7.94 -12.81 1.18
N LEU A 32 8.45 -12.61 2.39
CA LEU A 32 7.95 -13.30 3.58
C LEU A 32 6.53 -12.85 3.95
N MET A 33 6.24 -11.54 3.83
CA MET A 33 4.89 -11.00 4.01
C MET A 33 3.90 -11.62 3.02
N ALA A 34 4.28 -11.75 1.75
CA ALA A 34 3.46 -12.36 0.72
C ALA A 34 3.22 -13.86 0.97
N ARG A 35 4.25 -14.61 1.38
CA ARG A 35 4.10 -16.03 1.77
C ARG A 35 3.14 -16.20 2.93
N LYS A 36 3.34 -15.42 4.01
CA LYS A 36 2.43 -15.43 5.17
C LYS A 36 0.98 -15.14 4.74
N ALA A 37 0.76 -14.12 3.92
CA ALA A 37 -0.58 -13.76 3.44
C ALA A 37 -1.21 -14.89 2.60
N LEU A 38 -0.44 -15.58 1.75
CA LEU A 38 -0.89 -16.74 0.98
C LEU A 38 -1.22 -17.96 1.85
N ASP A 39 -0.39 -18.21 2.88
CA ASP A 39 -0.56 -19.34 3.79
C ASP A 39 -1.78 -19.17 4.72
N GLU A 40 -2.07 -17.94 5.15
CA GLU A 40 -3.21 -17.62 6.01
C GLU A 40 -4.53 -17.39 5.23
N ALA A 41 -4.42 -17.20 3.92
CA ALA A 41 -5.59 -17.01 3.07
C ALA A 41 -6.38 -18.34 2.91
N PRO A 42 -7.72 -18.26 2.72
CA PRO A 42 -8.52 -19.45 2.42
C PRO A 42 -8.02 -20.15 1.15
N PRO A 43 -8.28 -21.46 1.02
CA PRO A 43 -7.92 -22.19 -0.21
C PRO A 43 -8.67 -21.62 -1.42
N GLY A 44 -8.11 -21.82 -2.61
CA GLY A 44 -8.69 -21.34 -3.87
C GLY A 44 -8.12 -20.01 -4.33
N ARG A 45 -8.84 -19.35 -5.24
CA ARG A 45 -8.40 -18.09 -5.86
C ARG A 45 -8.84 -16.89 -5.04
N LEU A 46 -8.03 -15.84 -5.06
CA LEU A 46 -8.16 -14.65 -4.22
C LEU A 46 -8.27 -13.39 -5.09
N SER A 47 -9.15 -12.50 -4.72
CA SER A 47 -9.08 -11.10 -5.14
C SER A 47 -8.20 -10.34 -4.13
N VAL A 48 -7.05 -9.85 -4.58
CA VAL A 48 -6.02 -9.26 -3.71
C VAL A 48 -5.98 -7.75 -3.91
N ALA A 49 -6.22 -6.98 -2.85
CA ALA A 49 -6.07 -5.53 -2.85
C ALA A 49 -4.93 -5.11 -1.93
N GLY A 50 -4.01 -4.29 -2.42
CA GLY A 50 -2.88 -3.80 -1.65
C GLY A 50 -2.72 -2.29 -1.73
N HIS A 51 -2.66 -1.64 -0.55
CA HIS A 51 -2.38 -0.21 -0.43
C HIS A 51 -0.92 0.02 -0.04
N SER A 52 -0.22 0.92 -0.71
CA SER A 52 1.16 1.32 -0.41
C SER A 52 2.11 0.12 -0.38
N MET A 53 2.75 -0.19 0.74
CA MET A 53 3.56 -1.39 0.92
C MET A 53 2.76 -2.68 0.61
N GLY A 54 1.48 -2.71 0.95
CA GLY A 54 0.58 -3.83 0.63
C GLY A 54 0.43 -4.08 -0.87
N GLY A 55 0.51 -3.07 -1.71
CA GLY A 55 0.54 -3.23 -3.17
C GLY A 55 1.80 -3.96 -3.66
N ARG A 56 2.95 -3.69 -3.02
CA ARG A 56 4.18 -4.44 -3.29
C ARG A 56 4.09 -5.88 -2.81
N VAL A 57 3.42 -6.12 -1.67
CA VAL A 57 3.12 -7.49 -1.18
C VAL A 57 2.19 -8.21 -2.16
N ALA A 58 1.17 -7.54 -2.70
CA ALA A 58 0.28 -8.10 -3.72
C ALA A 58 1.04 -8.51 -5.00
N LEU A 59 1.99 -7.69 -5.46
CA LEU A 59 2.89 -8.03 -6.57
C LEU A 59 3.76 -9.27 -6.24
N GLU A 60 4.26 -9.39 -5.03
CA GLU A 60 5.00 -10.59 -4.59
C GLU A 60 4.09 -11.83 -4.49
N MET A 61 2.84 -11.69 -4.04
CA MET A 61 1.86 -12.80 -4.06
C MET A 61 1.61 -13.28 -5.50
N GLN A 62 1.41 -12.36 -6.45
CA GLN A 62 1.24 -12.69 -7.86
C GLN A 62 2.47 -13.39 -8.44
N ARG A 63 3.67 -13.00 -8.05
CA ARG A 63 4.92 -13.65 -8.48
C ARG A 63 5.09 -15.06 -7.91
N LEU A 64 4.70 -15.26 -6.64
CA LEU A 64 4.89 -16.54 -5.92
C LEU A 64 3.83 -17.59 -6.28
N ALA A 65 2.59 -17.17 -6.50
CA ALA A 65 1.44 -18.03 -6.71
C ALA A 65 0.43 -17.37 -7.68
N PRO A 66 0.80 -17.16 -8.95
CA PRO A 66 -0.07 -16.46 -9.92
C PRO A 66 -1.42 -17.16 -10.11
N GLU A 67 -1.48 -18.47 -9.96
CA GLU A 67 -2.70 -19.28 -10.04
C GLU A 67 -3.67 -18.99 -8.88
N ARG A 68 -3.18 -18.47 -7.76
CA ARG A 68 -3.97 -18.09 -6.59
C ARG A 68 -4.59 -16.68 -6.72
N VAL A 69 -4.05 -15.82 -7.58
CA VAL A 69 -4.53 -14.43 -7.71
C VAL A 69 -5.51 -14.34 -8.87
N GLU A 70 -6.79 -14.23 -8.53
CA GLU A 70 -7.88 -14.10 -9.51
C GLU A 70 -8.03 -12.68 -10.03
N ARG A 71 -7.87 -11.69 -9.14
CA ARG A 71 -7.93 -10.26 -9.41
C ARG A 71 -6.92 -9.53 -8.55
N MET A 72 -6.40 -8.40 -9.03
CA MET A 72 -5.45 -7.59 -8.27
C MET A 72 -5.83 -6.10 -8.28
N ALA A 73 -5.76 -5.44 -7.11
CA ALA A 73 -5.92 -4.01 -6.98
C ALA A 73 -4.66 -3.41 -6.32
N LEU A 74 -4.02 -2.46 -6.99
CA LEU A 74 -2.78 -1.80 -6.59
C LEU A 74 -3.07 -0.33 -6.31
N LEU A 75 -3.14 0.03 -5.03
CA LEU A 75 -3.53 1.37 -4.56
C LEU A 75 -2.34 2.11 -3.97
N ASP A 76 -2.11 3.34 -4.42
CA ASP A 76 -1.09 4.27 -3.88
C ASP A 76 0.29 3.60 -3.71
N THR A 77 0.74 2.84 -4.70
CA THR A 77 1.92 1.97 -4.60
C THR A 77 2.88 2.15 -5.77
N GLY A 78 4.12 1.72 -5.54
CA GLY A 78 5.12 1.62 -6.60
C GLY A 78 5.53 0.16 -6.84
N PHE A 79 6.31 -0.06 -7.90
CA PHE A 79 6.76 -1.38 -8.33
C PHE A 79 8.29 -1.50 -8.48
N ALA A 80 8.99 -0.37 -8.63
CA ALA A 80 10.44 -0.35 -8.80
C ALA A 80 11.21 -0.68 -7.52
N ALA A 81 12.42 -1.16 -7.65
CA ALA A 81 13.39 -1.33 -6.56
C ALA A 81 13.75 0.02 -5.92
N LEU A 82 14.53 -0.04 -4.85
CA LEU A 82 15.19 1.16 -4.33
C LEU A 82 16.09 1.77 -5.43
N PRO A 83 15.96 3.06 -5.74
CA PRO A 83 16.82 3.69 -6.73
C PRO A 83 18.30 3.54 -6.41
N ALA A 84 19.14 3.41 -7.43
CA ALA A 84 20.59 3.42 -7.26
C ALA A 84 21.10 4.85 -7.01
N GLY A 85 22.28 4.94 -6.42
CA GLY A 85 22.99 6.21 -6.21
C GLY A 85 22.31 7.12 -5.20
N GLU A 86 22.47 8.41 -5.41
CA GLU A 86 22.08 9.45 -4.45
C GLU A 86 20.58 9.45 -4.09
N ALA A 87 19.70 9.12 -5.03
CA ALA A 87 18.26 9.04 -4.77
C ALA A 87 17.91 7.93 -3.77
N GLY A 88 18.54 6.75 -3.88
CA GLY A 88 18.37 5.67 -2.93
C GLY A 88 18.95 6.00 -1.56
N GLU A 89 20.12 6.66 -1.52
CA GLU A 89 20.72 7.08 -0.24
C GLU A 89 19.85 8.14 0.46
N ARG A 90 19.24 9.06 -0.28
CA ARG A 90 18.26 10.01 0.30
C ARG A 90 17.03 9.29 0.89
N GLU A 91 16.49 8.28 0.18
CA GLU A 91 15.36 7.49 0.70
C GLU A 91 15.74 6.74 1.97
N LYS A 92 16.92 6.10 2.01
CA LYS A 92 17.44 5.43 3.21
C LYS A 92 17.58 6.40 4.38
N ALA A 93 18.26 7.54 4.16
CA ALA A 93 18.46 8.55 5.19
C ALA A 93 17.14 9.07 5.76
N PHE A 94 16.16 9.34 4.90
CA PHE A 94 14.82 9.76 5.31
C PHE A 94 14.14 8.70 6.21
N ARG A 95 14.14 7.42 5.79
CA ARG A 95 13.51 6.33 6.56
C ARG A 95 14.20 6.09 7.91
N PHE A 96 15.53 6.15 7.95
CA PHE A 96 16.28 6.01 9.20
C PHE A 96 16.10 7.24 10.10
N GLY A 97 15.93 8.44 9.55
CA GLY A 97 15.57 9.63 10.33
C GLY A 97 14.22 9.47 11.03
N LEU A 98 13.21 8.98 10.34
CA LEU A 98 11.91 8.65 10.94
C LEU A 98 12.04 7.58 12.03
N LEU A 99 12.84 6.53 11.80
CA LEU A 99 13.09 5.49 12.80
C LEU A 99 13.78 6.06 14.04
N ALA A 100 14.76 6.95 13.87
CA ALA A 100 15.40 7.63 14.98
C ALA A 100 14.40 8.48 15.80
N THR A 101 13.49 9.19 15.13
CA THR A 101 12.39 9.91 15.79
C THR A 101 11.49 8.95 16.56
N ALA A 102 11.09 7.82 15.95
CA ALA A 102 10.27 6.82 16.63
C ALA A 102 10.95 6.25 17.88
N LYS A 103 12.26 5.97 17.81
CA LYS A 103 13.05 5.45 18.93
C LYS A 103 13.23 6.48 20.07
N SER A 104 13.37 7.75 19.75
CA SER A 104 13.67 8.80 20.74
C SER A 104 12.45 9.53 21.27
N ARG A 105 11.38 9.69 20.46
CA ARG A 105 10.20 10.52 20.75
C ARG A 105 8.88 9.74 20.70
N GLY A 106 8.93 8.45 20.34
CA GLY A 106 7.74 7.60 20.21
C GLY A 106 7.09 7.63 18.84
N MET A 107 6.19 6.66 18.63
CA MET A 107 5.53 6.42 17.35
C MET A 107 4.64 7.60 16.92
N ARG A 108 3.91 8.23 17.86
CA ARG A 108 3.03 9.37 17.53
C ARG A 108 3.82 10.58 17.04
N ALA A 109 4.98 10.89 17.63
CA ALA A 109 5.83 11.98 17.18
C ALA A 109 6.38 11.71 15.76
N MET A 110 6.84 10.50 15.50
CA MET A 110 7.25 10.08 14.16
C MET A 110 6.07 10.15 13.18
N ALA A 111 4.89 9.67 13.56
CA ALA A 111 3.68 9.72 12.74
C ALA A 111 3.29 11.16 12.37
N ALA A 112 3.37 12.09 13.32
CA ALA A 112 3.04 13.51 13.09
C ALA A 112 3.96 14.15 12.04
N ASP A 113 5.25 13.80 12.05
CA ASP A 113 6.20 14.29 11.05
C ASP A 113 5.97 13.61 9.68
N TRP A 114 5.71 12.31 9.68
CA TRP A 114 5.61 11.48 8.47
C TRP A 114 4.27 11.65 7.73
N ALA A 115 3.15 11.66 8.47
CA ALA A 115 1.80 11.67 7.89
C ALA A 115 1.45 12.98 7.17
N ARG A 116 2.17 14.09 7.42
CA ARG A 116 1.96 15.34 6.68
C ARG A 116 2.18 15.20 5.18
N GLY A 117 3.07 14.31 4.75
CA GLY A 117 3.29 13.98 3.35
C GLY A 117 2.38 12.88 2.79
N MET A 118 1.57 12.24 3.64
CA MET A 118 0.67 11.15 3.23
C MET A 118 -0.70 11.64 2.78
N VAL A 119 -1.23 12.67 3.40
CA VAL A 119 -2.59 13.14 3.14
C VAL A 119 -2.58 14.38 2.25
N HIS A 120 -3.69 14.59 1.56
CA HIS A 120 -3.91 15.85 0.86
C HIS A 120 -3.80 17.04 1.83
N PRO A 121 -3.17 18.20 1.48
CA PRO A 121 -2.97 19.32 2.40
C PRO A 121 -4.26 19.83 3.09
N ARG A 122 -5.40 19.73 2.43
CA ARG A 122 -6.70 20.08 3.01
C ARG A 122 -7.16 19.16 4.15
N ARG A 123 -6.54 18.00 4.31
CA ARG A 123 -6.85 17.01 5.37
C ARG A 123 -6.01 17.21 6.62
N LEU A 124 -4.95 18.03 6.55
CA LEU A 124 -4.16 18.37 7.72
C LEU A 124 -5.06 19.08 8.76
N ASP A 125 -4.78 18.81 10.02
CA ASP A 125 -5.52 19.37 11.16
C ASP A 125 -7.04 19.05 11.16
N THR A 126 -7.43 17.93 10.54
CA THR A 126 -8.82 17.43 10.54
C THR A 126 -8.92 16.13 11.35
N PRO A 127 -10.14 15.67 11.73
CA PRO A 127 -10.33 14.38 12.39
C PRO A 127 -9.78 13.20 11.60
N LEU A 128 -9.75 13.28 10.26
CA LEU A 128 -9.12 12.27 9.42
C LEU A 128 -7.62 12.18 9.69
N PHE A 129 -6.93 13.32 9.77
CA PHE A 129 -5.50 13.33 10.06
C PHE A 129 -5.20 12.70 11.41
N GLU A 130 -5.98 13.03 12.45
CA GLU A 130 -5.86 12.39 13.77
C GLU A 130 -6.09 10.88 13.68
N SER A 131 -7.06 10.41 12.91
CA SER A 131 -7.30 8.96 12.71
C SER A 131 -6.10 8.27 12.04
N VAL A 132 -5.40 8.94 11.12
CA VAL A 132 -4.16 8.43 10.52
C VAL A 132 -3.05 8.37 11.58
N LEU A 133 -2.89 9.40 12.42
CA LEU A 133 -1.90 9.40 13.50
C LEU A 133 -2.16 8.27 14.50
N ASP A 134 -3.41 8.11 14.94
CA ASP A 134 -3.83 7.05 15.86
C ASP A 134 -3.54 5.66 15.30
N MET A 135 -3.81 5.43 14.00
CA MET A 135 -3.49 4.18 13.31
C MET A 135 -1.98 3.90 13.32
N LEU A 136 -1.16 4.89 13.00
CA LEU A 136 0.30 4.73 12.96
C LEU A 136 0.90 4.55 14.36
N GLU A 137 0.34 5.19 15.38
CA GLU A 137 0.77 5.09 16.78
C GLU A 137 0.56 3.69 17.35
N ARG A 138 -0.49 2.96 16.93
CA ARG A 138 -0.75 1.57 17.36
C ARG A 138 0.32 0.58 16.93
N SER A 139 1.17 0.94 15.97
CA SER A 139 2.31 0.12 15.57
C SER A 139 3.48 0.25 16.55
N SER A 140 4.39 -0.72 16.55
CA SER A 140 5.60 -0.67 17.37
C SER A 140 6.82 -0.19 16.58
N VAL A 141 7.82 0.34 17.32
CA VAL A 141 9.13 0.70 16.74
C VAL A 141 9.77 -0.50 16.04
N MET A 142 9.68 -1.70 16.60
CA MET A 142 10.23 -2.92 16.00
C MET A 142 9.53 -3.27 14.69
N GLN A 143 8.19 -3.14 14.64
CA GLN A 143 7.44 -3.37 13.42
C GLN A 143 7.79 -2.32 12.35
N PHE A 144 7.97 -1.07 12.74
CA PHE A 144 8.39 -0.02 11.82
C PHE A 144 9.79 -0.29 11.24
N GLU A 145 10.75 -0.69 12.10
CA GLU A 145 12.10 -1.05 11.68
C GLU A 145 12.11 -2.22 10.68
N ALA A 146 11.36 -3.28 10.96
CA ALA A 146 11.21 -4.42 10.06
C ALA A 146 10.61 -4.01 8.70
N GLN A 147 9.58 -3.18 8.71
CA GLN A 147 8.95 -2.69 7.46
C GLN A 147 9.86 -1.75 6.66
N ILE A 148 10.70 -0.95 7.32
CA ILE A 148 11.76 -0.17 6.65
C ILE A 148 12.73 -1.13 5.96
N ALA A 149 13.22 -2.17 6.65
CA ALA A 149 14.12 -3.16 6.06
C ALA A 149 13.50 -3.82 4.83
N ALA A 150 12.23 -4.27 4.92
CA ALA A 150 11.48 -4.85 3.80
C ALA A 150 11.41 -3.89 2.59
N LEU A 151 11.13 -2.61 2.82
CA LEU A 151 11.01 -1.61 1.76
C LEU A 151 12.37 -1.24 1.15
N LEU A 152 13.43 -1.19 1.93
CA LEU A 152 14.78 -0.90 1.42
C LEU A 152 15.34 -2.07 0.59
N ALA A 153 14.97 -3.33 0.93
CA ALA A 153 15.36 -4.53 0.21
C ALA A 153 14.36 -4.93 -0.92
N ARG A 154 13.39 -4.07 -1.23
CA ARG A 154 12.34 -4.37 -2.22
C ARG A 154 12.92 -4.66 -3.60
N ARG A 155 12.39 -5.71 -4.23
CA ARG A 155 12.74 -6.08 -5.60
C ARG A 155 12.12 -5.13 -6.61
N ASP A 156 12.73 -5.06 -7.77
CA ASP A 156 12.09 -4.48 -8.96
C ASP A 156 11.08 -5.47 -9.54
N ALA A 157 9.83 -5.04 -9.65
CA ALA A 157 8.75 -5.84 -10.20
C ALA A 157 8.49 -5.54 -11.69
N SER A 158 9.25 -4.65 -12.33
CA SER A 158 9.01 -4.21 -13.71
C SER A 158 8.92 -5.39 -14.69
N ALA A 159 9.84 -6.36 -14.56
CA ALA A 159 9.90 -7.50 -15.48
C ALA A 159 8.70 -8.46 -15.36
N GLN A 160 7.98 -8.45 -14.23
CA GLN A 160 6.81 -9.32 -14.04
C GLN A 160 5.49 -8.70 -14.52
N LEU A 161 5.43 -7.35 -14.65
CA LEU A 161 4.17 -6.66 -14.98
C LEU A 161 3.51 -7.17 -16.27
N PRO A 162 4.24 -7.42 -17.37
CA PRO A 162 3.63 -7.93 -18.61
C PRO A 162 3.02 -9.32 -18.48
N GLY A 163 3.44 -10.11 -17.48
CA GLY A 163 2.92 -11.45 -17.21
C GLY A 163 1.66 -11.46 -16.30
N ILE A 164 1.20 -10.32 -15.82
CA ILE A 164 0.00 -10.23 -14.99
C ILE A 164 -1.23 -10.26 -15.91
N GLY A 165 -1.91 -11.40 -15.95
CA GLY A 165 -3.08 -11.63 -16.83
C GLY A 165 -4.44 -11.52 -16.13
N CYS A 166 -4.49 -11.29 -14.81
CA CYS A 166 -5.75 -11.15 -14.09
C CYS A 166 -6.31 -9.72 -14.19
N PRO A 167 -7.64 -9.52 -14.08
CA PRO A 167 -8.24 -8.19 -14.00
C PRO A 167 -7.56 -7.34 -12.93
N THR A 168 -6.94 -6.23 -13.35
CA THR A 168 -6.15 -5.40 -12.44
C THR A 168 -6.70 -3.97 -12.38
N LEU A 169 -6.91 -3.48 -11.16
CA LEU A 169 -7.18 -2.08 -10.84
C LEU A 169 -5.87 -1.43 -10.37
N VAL A 170 -5.52 -0.31 -10.97
CA VAL A 170 -4.46 0.60 -10.52
C VAL A 170 -5.13 1.88 -10.05
N LEU A 171 -4.89 2.31 -8.81
CA LEU A 171 -5.56 3.48 -8.25
C LEU A 171 -4.58 4.34 -7.46
N CYS A 172 -4.70 5.66 -7.57
CA CYS A 172 -3.93 6.59 -6.73
C CYS A 172 -4.68 7.90 -6.48
N GLY A 173 -4.29 8.57 -5.39
CA GLY A 173 -4.66 9.96 -5.18
C GLY A 173 -3.97 10.89 -6.18
N ALA A 174 -4.68 11.89 -6.70
CA ALA A 174 -4.11 12.86 -7.65
C ALA A 174 -2.97 13.70 -7.03
N GLN A 175 -2.96 13.86 -5.73
CA GLN A 175 -1.95 14.57 -4.97
C GLN A 175 -1.04 13.64 -4.13
N ASP A 176 -0.98 12.34 -4.47
CA ASP A 176 -0.03 11.44 -3.83
C ASP A 176 1.41 11.82 -4.21
N GLY A 177 2.13 12.39 -3.24
CA GLY A 177 3.53 12.81 -3.42
C GLY A 177 4.55 11.68 -3.33
N TRP A 178 4.14 10.49 -2.88
CA TRP A 178 5.04 9.35 -2.66
C TRP A 178 4.96 8.31 -3.77
N ALA A 179 3.74 7.96 -4.15
CA ALA A 179 3.45 7.07 -5.27
C ALA A 179 2.57 7.85 -6.27
N ASN A 180 3.20 8.74 -7.02
CA ASN A 180 2.50 9.72 -7.84
C ASN A 180 1.79 9.11 -9.06
N VAL A 181 0.95 9.92 -9.70
CA VAL A 181 0.18 9.53 -10.89
C VAL A 181 1.06 8.93 -11.97
N ALA A 182 2.24 9.52 -12.26
CA ALA A 182 3.14 9.01 -13.29
C ALA A 182 3.64 7.59 -13.03
N GLN A 183 3.85 7.23 -11.75
CA GLN A 183 4.20 5.84 -11.37
C GLN A 183 3.03 4.88 -11.59
N HIS A 184 1.79 5.31 -11.32
CA HIS A 184 0.59 4.50 -11.56
C HIS A 184 0.26 4.37 -13.05
N GLU A 185 0.50 5.41 -13.84
CA GLU A 185 0.46 5.31 -15.31
C GLU A 185 1.48 4.31 -15.85
N ALA A 186 2.69 4.28 -15.24
CA ALA A 186 3.70 3.29 -15.63
C ALA A 186 3.28 1.85 -15.24
N LEU A 187 2.66 1.65 -14.06
CA LEU A 187 2.03 0.38 -13.68
C LEU A 187 0.95 -0.03 -14.67
N GLN A 188 0.04 0.88 -15.00
CA GLN A 188 -1.05 0.64 -15.94
C GLN A 188 -0.53 0.27 -17.34
N ARG A 189 0.48 0.97 -17.84
CA ARG A 189 1.12 0.61 -19.11
C ARG A 189 1.81 -0.75 -19.09
N GLY A 190 2.36 -1.14 -17.93
CA GLY A 190 3.05 -2.42 -17.74
C GLY A 190 2.11 -3.62 -17.63
N ILE A 191 0.84 -3.43 -17.24
CA ILE A 191 -0.13 -4.51 -17.00
C ILE A 191 -1.25 -4.40 -18.04
N ALA A 192 -1.23 -5.28 -19.03
CA ALA A 192 -2.21 -5.25 -20.11
C ALA A 192 -3.65 -5.40 -19.60
N GLY A 193 -4.57 -4.56 -20.08
CA GLY A 193 -5.99 -4.58 -19.71
C GLY A 193 -6.30 -4.06 -18.29
N SER A 194 -5.30 -3.50 -17.58
CA SER A 194 -5.54 -2.84 -16.29
C SER A 194 -6.30 -1.53 -16.44
N GLU A 195 -7.09 -1.18 -15.43
CA GLU A 195 -7.81 0.08 -15.32
C GLU A 195 -7.05 1.03 -14.40
N LEU A 196 -6.84 2.29 -14.82
CA LEU A 196 -6.29 3.34 -13.96
C LEU A 196 -7.41 4.25 -13.46
N VAL A 197 -7.46 4.44 -12.14
CA VAL A 197 -8.34 5.42 -11.47
C VAL A 197 -7.48 6.42 -10.71
N VAL A 198 -7.55 7.68 -11.10
CA VAL A 198 -6.93 8.80 -10.37
C VAL A 198 -8.00 9.53 -9.58
N VAL A 199 -7.87 9.51 -8.25
CA VAL A 199 -8.88 10.06 -7.33
C VAL A 199 -8.54 11.54 -7.05
N PRO A 200 -9.41 12.50 -7.38
CA PRO A 200 -9.16 13.92 -7.15
C PRO A 200 -9.21 14.27 -5.64
N ASP A 201 -8.58 15.38 -5.26
CA ASP A 201 -8.52 15.90 -3.88
C ASP A 201 -8.09 14.82 -2.87
N CYS A 202 -7.05 14.05 -3.22
CA CYS A 202 -6.64 12.86 -2.50
C CYS A 202 -5.11 12.72 -2.52
N GLY A 203 -4.52 12.45 -1.36
CA GLY A 203 -3.11 12.11 -1.20
C GLY A 203 -2.86 10.61 -1.23
N HIS A 204 -1.89 10.14 -0.45
CA HIS A 204 -1.44 8.74 -0.37
C HIS A 204 -2.39 7.83 0.43
N MET A 205 -3.27 8.40 1.25
CA MET A 205 -4.21 7.62 2.08
C MET A 205 -5.59 7.53 1.41
N SER A 206 -5.63 7.16 0.11
CA SER A 206 -6.84 7.22 -0.71
C SER A 206 -8.03 6.47 -0.10
N THR A 207 -7.77 5.33 0.52
CA THR A 207 -8.77 4.49 1.21
C THR A 207 -9.50 5.21 2.34
N MET A 208 -8.81 6.14 3.01
CA MET A 208 -9.34 6.93 4.12
C MET A 208 -9.79 8.33 3.69
N GLU A 209 -9.09 8.95 2.72
CA GLU A 209 -9.36 10.32 2.27
C GLU A 209 -10.59 10.43 1.35
N GLN A 210 -10.79 9.42 0.49
CA GLN A 210 -11.88 9.37 -0.48
C GLN A 210 -12.54 7.98 -0.50
N PRO A 211 -13.09 7.55 0.65
CA PRO A 211 -13.52 6.16 0.86
C PRO A 211 -14.62 5.73 -0.11
N GLU A 212 -15.55 6.63 -0.49
CA GLU A 212 -16.64 6.32 -1.42
C GLU A 212 -16.10 6.07 -2.83
N ALA A 213 -15.16 6.91 -3.30
CA ALA A 213 -14.56 6.78 -4.62
C ALA A 213 -13.76 5.47 -4.74
N VAL A 214 -12.97 5.15 -3.69
CA VAL A 214 -12.17 3.92 -3.63
C VAL A 214 -13.08 2.70 -3.56
N SER A 215 -14.12 2.71 -2.71
CA SER A 215 -15.08 1.62 -2.59
C SER A 215 -15.82 1.35 -3.90
N ALA A 216 -16.27 2.40 -4.60
CA ALA A 216 -16.91 2.28 -5.90
C ALA A 216 -15.97 1.69 -6.96
N ALA A 217 -14.68 2.07 -6.96
CA ALA A 217 -13.69 1.50 -7.86
C ALA A 217 -13.45 0.01 -7.57
N LEU A 218 -13.35 -0.39 -6.31
CA LEU A 218 -13.18 -1.78 -5.89
C LEU A 218 -14.41 -2.64 -6.23
N LEU A 219 -15.63 -2.13 -6.04
CA LEU A 219 -16.85 -2.85 -6.42
C LEU A 219 -16.92 -3.10 -7.94
N ARG A 220 -16.57 -2.10 -8.76
CA ARG A 220 -16.50 -2.29 -10.22
C ARG A 220 -15.43 -3.31 -10.62
N TRP A 221 -14.28 -3.25 -9.98
CA TRP A 221 -13.19 -4.20 -10.21
C TRP A 221 -13.57 -5.64 -9.84
N LEU A 222 -14.27 -5.85 -8.71
CA LEU A 222 -14.75 -7.17 -8.29
C LEU A 222 -15.81 -7.76 -9.25
N ALA A 223 -16.53 -6.92 -9.99
CA ALA A 223 -17.53 -7.34 -10.98
C ALA A 223 -16.93 -7.75 -12.34
N ARG A 224 -15.62 -7.59 -12.53
CA ARG A 224 -14.88 -7.99 -13.75
C ARG A 224 -14.40 -9.41 -13.61
#